data_4cc58a1bffa83d34ea7ff37b19ec1b4a
#
_entry.id   4cc58a1bffa83d34ea7ff37b19ec1b4a
#
_cell.length_a   1.000
_cell.length_b   1.000
_cell.length_c   1.000
_cell.angle_alpha   90.00
_cell.angle_beta   90.00
_cell.angle_gamma   90.00
#
_symmetry.space_group_name_H-M   'P 1'
#
loop_
_entity.id
_entity.type
_entity.pdbx_description
1 polymer ?
#
loop_
_entity_poly.entity_id
_entity_poly.type
_entity_poly.pdbx_seq_one_letter_code
_entity_poly.pdbx_strand_id
1 'polypeptide(L)'
;MTTPRPGSRAEQRRRTEARILDAATQVFFSDGYDRATIRAVASAAEVDAGLVMHYFGSKQELYRRVIDAAPVPELSGTPAEAAEQILAGVADRLASAPVASLALLRSMLTNPEAAAAASAGIARYQARIAHAIPADDADLRAAIISAITIGLTVSRHLIKSDVLATADPAQVIRLLRPVMLSLADRPDYTGPP
;
A
#
# COMPACT_ATOMS: atom_id res chain seq x y z
N MET A 1 -7.50 19.27 -41.95
CA MET A 1 -7.37 19.47 -40.49
C MET A 1 -8.57 18.77 -39.83
N THR A 2 -8.39 17.56 -39.32
CA THR A 2 -9.47 16.75 -38.73
C THR A 2 -9.51 17.06 -37.25
N THR A 3 -10.54 17.74 -36.78
CA THR A 3 -10.84 17.97 -35.36
C THR A 3 -11.02 16.64 -34.65
N PRO A 4 -10.36 16.40 -33.49
CA PRO A 4 -10.58 15.16 -32.72
C PRO A 4 -12.05 15.10 -32.28
N ARG A 5 -12.72 13.97 -32.52
CA ARG A 5 -14.06 13.70 -31.98
C ARG A 5 -14.00 13.80 -30.45
N PRO A 6 -14.93 14.54 -29.80
CA PRO A 6 -15.05 14.52 -28.37
C PRO A 6 -15.31 13.08 -27.91
N GLY A 7 -14.51 12.59 -26.96
CA GLY A 7 -14.65 11.26 -26.40
C GLY A 7 -16.07 11.01 -25.89
N SER A 8 -16.54 9.76 -25.95
CA SER A 8 -17.89 9.43 -25.53
C SER A 8 -18.16 9.90 -24.09
N ARG A 9 -19.42 10.16 -23.71
CA ARG A 9 -19.80 10.54 -22.32
C ARG A 9 -19.19 9.57 -21.28
N ALA A 10 -19.11 8.29 -21.61
CA ALA A 10 -18.49 7.26 -20.77
C ALA A 10 -16.97 7.45 -20.62
N GLU A 11 -16.28 7.91 -21.66
CA GLU A 11 -14.84 8.20 -21.62
C GLU A 11 -14.55 9.46 -20.82
N GLN A 12 -15.33 10.50 -21.01
CA GLN A 12 -15.24 11.73 -20.20
C GLN A 12 -15.49 11.44 -18.72
N ARG A 13 -16.48 10.59 -18.40
CA ARG A 13 -16.76 10.14 -17.03
C ARG A 13 -15.56 9.44 -16.43
N ARG A 14 -14.97 8.46 -17.12
CA ARG A 14 -13.79 7.73 -16.63
C ARG A 14 -12.59 8.64 -16.40
N ARG A 15 -12.34 9.59 -17.29
CA ARG A 15 -11.25 10.58 -17.14
C ARG A 15 -11.46 11.45 -15.89
N THR A 16 -12.69 11.90 -15.65
CA THR A 16 -13.03 12.69 -14.46
C THR A 16 -12.88 11.86 -13.19
N GLU A 17 -13.34 10.62 -13.18
CA GLU A 17 -13.21 9.70 -12.05
C GLU A 17 -11.73 9.43 -11.72
N ALA A 18 -10.90 9.14 -12.71
CA ALA A 18 -9.46 8.96 -12.53
C ALA A 18 -8.78 10.22 -11.95
N ARG A 19 -9.09 11.40 -12.48
CA ARG A 19 -8.54 12.66 -11.97
C ARG A 19 -8.93 12.93 -10.51
N ILE A 20 -10.16 12.60 -10.12
CA ILE A 20 -10.61 12.72 -8.73
C ILE A 20 -9.87 11.73 -7.83
N LEU A 21 -9.65 10.47 -8.28
CA LEU A 21 -8.90 9.48 -7.53
C LEU A 21 -7.44 9.87 -7.35
N ASP A 22 -6.79 10.42 -8.37
CA ASP A 22 -5.41 10.89 -8.30
C ASP A 22 -5.28 12.06 -7.29
N ALA A 23 -6.19 13.03 -7.37
CA ALA A 23 -6.23 14.14 -6.42
C ALA A 23 -6.54 13.67 -4.99
N ALA A 24 -7.47 12.73 -4.82
CA ALA A 24 -7.80 12.15 -3.53
C ALA A 24 -6.59 11.40 -2.94
N THR A 25 -5.85 10.67 -3.77
CA THR A 25 -4.62 10.00 -3.38
C THR A 25 -3.63 11.01 -2.80
N GLN A 26 -3.37 12.12 -3.49
CA GLN A 26 -2.47 13.17 -3.00
C GLN A 26 -2.94 13.77 -1.68
N VAL A 27 -4.23 14.16 -1.58
CA VAL A 27 -4.80 14.79 -0.39
C VAL A 27 -4.82 13.84 0.81
N PHE A 28 -5.23 12.59 0.64
CA PHE A 28 -5.23 11.62 1.74
C PHE A 28 -3.81 11.27 2.20
N PHE A 29 -2.83 11.29 1.31
CA PHE A 29 -1.46 10.98 1.66
C PHE A 29 -0.71 12.14 2.29
N SER A 30 -1.03 13.40 1.93
CA SER A 30 -0.43 14.57 2.55
C SER A 30 -1.04 14.89 3.93
N ASP A 31 -2.37 14.87 4.00
CA ASP A 31 -3.10 15.37 5.16
C ASP A 31 -3.51 14.26 6.14
N GLY A 32 -3.55 13.02 5.68
CA GLY A 32 -4.16 11.89 6.40
C GLY A 32 -5.69 11.89 6.25
N TYR A 33 -6.30 10.75 6.60
CA TYR A 33 -7.75 10.60 6.45
C TYR A 33 -8.55 11.65 7.23
N ASP A 34 -8.17 11.94 8.48
CA ASP A 34 -8.98 12.79 9.34
C ASP A 34 -9.06 14.25 8.85
N ARG A 35 -7.94 14.82 8.43
CA ARG A 35 -7.86 16.22 7.97
C ARG A 35 -8.26 16.43 6.52
N ALA A 36 -8.14 15.39 5.68
CA ALA A 36 -8.58 15.45 4.29
C ALA A 36 -10.08 15.77 4.20
N THR A 37 -10.47 16.61 3.26
CA THR A 37 -11.87 16.98 3.03
C THR A 37 -12.26 16.78 1.58
N ILE A 38 -13.54 16.50 1.32
CA ILE A 38 -14.07 16.43 -0.05
C ILE A 38 -13.83 17.73 -0.83
N ARG A 39 -13.87 18.88 -0.15
CA ARG A 39 -13.56 20.18 -0.77
C ARG A 39 -12.11 20.31 -1.18
N ALA A 40 -11.17 19.82 -0.37
CA ALA A 40 -9.75 19.80 -0.71
C ALA A 40 -9.48 18.89 -1.94
N VAL A 41 -10.11 17.71 -1.98
CA VAL A 41 -10.02 16.80 -3.13
C VAL A 41 -10.62 17.45 -4.38
N ALA A 42 -11.78 18.06 -4.28
CA ALA A 42 -12.45 18.75 -5.38
C ALA A 42 -11.58 19.88 -5.96
N SER A 43 -11.00 20.70 -5.07
CA SER A 43 -10.06 21.77 -5.45
C SER A 43 -8.84 21.22 -6.16
N ALA A 44 -8.21 20.17 -5.63
CA ALA A 44 -7.02 19.52 -6.24
C ALA A 44 -7.35 18.83 -7.58
N ALA A 45 -8.57 18.33 -7.73
CA ALA A 45 -9.07 17.71 -8.97
C ALA A 45 -9.63 18.73 -9.97
N GLU A 46 -9.70 20.01 -9.61
CA GLU A 46 -10.34 21.07 -10.42
C GLU A 46 -11.78 20.72 -10.84
N VAL A 47 -12.57 20.27 -9.86
CA VAL A 47 -13.99 19.91 -10.05
C VAL A 47 -14.84 20.48 -8.92
N ASP A 48 -16.17 20.45 -9.10
CA ASP A 48 -17.10 20.78 -8.03
C ASP A 48 -17.16 19.68 -6.95
N ALA A 49 -17.32 20.07 -5.68
CA ALA A 49 -17.41 19.12 -4.57
C ALA A 49 -18.65 18.21 -4.67
N GLY A 50 -19.75 18.72 -5.23
CA GLY A 50 -20.95 17.93 -5.52
C GLY A 50 -20.67 16.83 -6.55
N LEU A 51 -19.77 17.09 -7.52
CA LEU A 51 -19.37 16.08 -8.49
C LEU A 51 -18.56 14.94 -7.83
N VAL A 52 -17.66 15.26 -6.90
CA VAL A 52 -16.95 14.23 -6.11
C VAL A 52 -17.94 13.37 -5.34
N MET A 53 -18.90 14.00 -4.65
CA MET A 53 -19.95 13.29 -3.91
C MET A 53 -20.87 12.46 -4.85
N HIS A 54 -21.16 12.96 -6.03
CA HIS A 54 -21.94 12.20 -7.03
C HIS A 54 -21.23 10.92 -7.50
N TYR A 55 -19.89 10.95 -7.67
CA TYR A 55 -19.12 9.79 -8.11
C TYR A 55 -18.86 8.78 -7.01
N PHE A 56 -18.62 9.24 -5.80
CA PHE A 56 -18.08 8.41 -4.72
C PHE A 56 -19.00 8.30 -3.50
N GLY A 57 -20.04 9.12 -3.39
CA GLY A 57 -21.05 9.06 -2.34
C GLY A 57 -20.56 9.57 -0.98
N SER A 58 -19.36 9.17 -0.53
CA SER A 58 -18.83 9.59 0.77
C SER A 58 -17.29 9.70 0.73
N LYS A 59 -16.72 10.40 1.74
CA LYS A 59 -15.28 10.46 1.97
C LYS A 59 -14.70 9.07 2.23
N GLN A 60 -15.42 8.23 2.97
CA GLN A 60 -15.05 6.86 3.29
C GLN A 60 -14.94 6.01 2.02
N GLU A 61 -15.95 6.06 1.16
CA GLU A 61 -15.95 5.30 -0.09
C GLU A 61 -14.87 5.79 -1.06
N LEU A 62 -14.65 7.11 -1.14
CA LEU A 62 -13.54 7.67 -1.90
C LEU A 62 -12.19 7.16 -1.39
N TYR A 63 -12.00 7.17 -0.07
CA TYR A 63 -10.77 6.66 0.54
C TYR A 63 -10.57 5.17 0.27
N ARG A 64 -11.62 4.37 0.43
CA ARG A 64 -11.59 2.93 0.10
C ARG A 64 -11.16 2.72 -1.36
N ARG A 65 -11.72 3.49 -2.30
CA ARG A 65 -11.33 3.43 -3.72
C ARG A 65 -9.88 3.80 -3.97
N VAL A 66 -9.35 4.79 -3.24
CA VAL A 66 -7.91 5.14 -3.29
C VAL A 66 -7.05 3.98 -2.82
N ILE A 67 -7.41 3.34 -1.71
CA ILE A 67 -6.67 2.17 -1.20
C ILE A 67 -6.79 0.98 -2.16
N ASP A 68 -7.97 0.76 -2.75
CA ASP A 68 -8.19 -0.32 -3.72
C ASP A 68 -7.44 -0.11 -5.03
N ALA A 69 -7.27 1.13 -5.46
CA ALA A 69 -6.51 1.50 -6.65
C ALA A 69 -4.99 1.52 -6.42
N ALA A 70 -4.53 1.49 -5.16
CA ALA A 70 -3.11 1.46 -4.86
C ALA A 70 -2.46 0.20 -5.49
N PRO A 71 -1.36 0.36 -6.24
CA PRO A 71 -0.70 -0.76 -6.87
C PRO A 71 -0.18 -1.73 -5.81
N VAL A 72 -0.58 -2.99 -5.92
CA VAL A 72 0.02 -4.09 -5.18
C VAL A 72 1.12 -4.67 -6.05
N PRO A 73 2.39 -4.71 -5.59
CA PRO A 73 3.47 -5.27 -6.37
C PRO A 73 3.15 -6.69 -6.84
N GLU A 74 3.36 -6.96 -8.11
CA GLU A 74 3.26 -8.32 -8.62
C GLU A 74 4.52 -9.09 -8.22
N LEU A 75 4.31 -10.23 -7.58
CA LEU A 75 5.38 -11.17 -7.25
C LEU A 75 5.36 -12.27 -8.31
N SER A 76 6.53 -12.55 -8.88
CA SER A 76 6.66 -13.49 -9.99
C SER A 76 7.92 -14.33 -9.86
N GLY A 77 7.95 -15.48 -10.54
CA GLY A 77 9.08 -16.38 -10.52
C GLY A 77 9.03 -17.41 -9.38
N THR A 78 10.18 -17.84 -8.95
CA THR A 78 10.35 -18.79 -7.83
C THR A 78 10.06 -18.12 -6.48
N PRO A 79 9.79 -18.88 -5.40
CA PRO A 79 9.63 -18.33 -4.07
C PRO A 79 10.81 -17.45 -3.60
N ALA A 80 12.03 -17.84 -3.97
CA ALA A 80 13.23 -17.06 -3.67
C ALA A 80 13.25 -15.72 -4.42
N GLU A 81 12.87 -15.70 -5.71
CA GLU A 81 12.76 -14.47 -6.49
C GLU A 81 11.65 -13.54 -5.94
N ALA A 82 10.52 -14.11 -5.52
CA ALA A 82 9.46 -13.35 -4.86
C ALA A 82 9.95 -12.73 -3.53
N ALA A 83 10.73 -13.46 -2.72
CA ALA A 83 11.35 -12.94 -1.50
C ALA A 83 12.31 -11.78 -1.80
N GLU A 84 13.13 -11.88 -2.85
CA GLU A 84 14.02 -10.79 -3.28
C GLU A 84 13.24 -9.55 -3.75
N GLN A 85 12.12 -9.72 -4.46
CA GLN A 85 11.24 -8.61 -4.86
C GLN A 85 10.63 -7.92 -3.64
N ILE A 86 10.21 -8.68 -2.62
CA ILE A 86 9.73 -8.13 -1.35
C ILE A 86 10.85 -7.35 -0.65
N LEU A 87 12.06 -7.91 -0.58
CA LEU A 87 13.23 -7.25 0.03
C LEU A 87 13.59 -5.95 -0.69
N ALA A 88 13.52 -5.92 -2.02
CA ALA A 88 13.71 -4.69 -2.81
C ALA A 88 12.67 -3.62 -2.41
N GLY A 89 11.39 -3.99 -2.31
CA GLY A 89 10.34 -3.09 -1.84
C GLY A 89 10.53 -2.60 -0.40
N VAL A 90 11.10 -3.43 0.47
CA VAL A 90 11.49 -3.02 1.84
C VAL A 90 12.65 -2.02 1.78
N ALA A 91 13.68 -2.28 0.96
CA ALA A 91 14.82 -1.38 0.80
C ALA A 91 14.38 0.02 0.36
N ASP A 92 13.49 0.12 -0.63
CA ASP A 92 12.93 1.38 -1.12
C ASP A 92 12.20 2.14 0.00
N ARG A 93 11.39 1.43 0.80
CA ARG A 93 10.68 2.03 1.96
C ARG A 93 11.62 2.49 3.07
N LEU A 94 12.75 1.82 3.25
CA LEU A 94 13.77 2.23 4.22
C LEU A 94 14.61 3.40 3.72
N ALA A 95 14.87 3.48 2.41
CA ALA A 95 15.66 4.56 1.81
C ALA A 95 14.89 5.89 1.75
N SER A 96 13.60 5.85 1.45
CA SER A 96 12.75 7.03 1.36
C SER A 96 11.50 6.86 2.22
N ALA A 97 11.22 7.86 3.08
CA ALA A 97 10.02 7.83 3.92
C ALA A 97 8.76 7.74 3.05
N PRO A 98 7.99 6.65 3.12
CA PRO A 98 6.77 6.51 2.34
C PRO A 98 5.66 7.35 2.99
N VAL A 99 5.63 8.65 2.71
CA VAL A 99 4.70 9.63 3.33
C VAL A 99 3.27 9.12 3.27
N ALA A 100 2.88 8.56 2.14
CA ALA A 100 1.59 7.93 1.92
C ALA A 100 1.29 6.79 2.92
N SER A 101 2.23 5.84 3.05
CA SER A 101 2.07 4.71 3.97
C SER A 101 2.06 5.16 5.44
N LEU A 102 2.84 6.17 5.80
CA LEU A 102 2.87 6.72 7.15
C LEU A 102 1.60 7.47 7.50
N ALA A 103 1.03 8.25 6.58
CA ALA A 103 -0.26 8.90 6.77
C ALA A 103 -1.38 7.87 6.95
N LEU A 104 -1.37 6.80 6.14
CA LEU A 104 -2.29 5.68 6.26
C LEU A 104 -2.17 5.01 7.64
N LEU A 105 -0.97 4.65 8.07
CA LEU A 105 -0.73 4.01 9.37
C LEU A 105 -1.18 4.88 10.55
N ARG A 106 -0.93 6.19 10.50
CA ARG A 106 -1.44 7.12 11.52
C ARG A 106 -2.96 7.15 11.55
N SER A 107 -3.60 7.25 10.39
CA SER A 107 -5.07 7.28 10.30
C SER A 107 -5.72 6.00 10.82
N MET A 108 -5.07 4.83 10.65
CA MET A 108 -5.55 3.55 11.21
C MET A 108 -5.63 3.56 12.75
N LEU A 109 -4.75 4.29 13.43
CA LEU A 109 -4.71 4.34 14.88
C LEU A 109 -5.79 5.27 15.48
N THR A 110 -6.30 6.21 14.69
CA THR A 110 -7.23 7.25 15.13
C THR A 110 -8.64 7.11 14.58
N ASN A 111 -8.81 6.35 13.49
CA ASN A 111 -10.08 6.28 12.77
C ASN A 111 -10.43 4.84 12.34
N PRO A 112 -11.55 4.27 12.84
CA PRO A 112 -11.97 2.91 12.50
C PRO A 112 -12.24 2.68 11.01
N GLU A 113 -12.72 3.70 10.29
CA GLU A 113 -13.00 3.59 8.84
C GLU A 113 -11.69 3.48 8.05
N ALA A 114 -10.70 4.30 8.43
CA ALA A 114 -9.35 4.23 7.86
C ALA A 114 -8.69 2.89 8.20
N ALA A 115 -8.87 2.38 9.41
CA ALA A 115 -8.38 1.07 9.82
C ALA A 115 -8.97 -0.05 8.97
N ALA A 116 -10.28 -0.04 8.71
CA ALA A 116 -10.94 -1.05 7.88
C ALA A 116 -10.44 -1.02 6.43
N ALA A 117 -10.32 0.16 5.82
CA ALA A 117 -9.80 0.31 4.46
C ALA A 117 -8.34 -0.17 4.35
N ALA A 118 -7.50 0.21 5.32
CA ALA A 118 -6.11 -0.22 5.35
C ALA A 118 -5.96 -1.73 5.56
N SER A 119 -6.76 -2.34 6.44
CA SER A 119 -6.79 -3.79 6.64
C SER A 119 -7.11 -4.52 5.33
N ALA A 120 -8.07 -4.03 4.54
CA ALA A 120 -8.37 -4.59 3.23
C ALA A 120 -7.16 -4.49 2.26
N GLY A 121 -6.44 -3.37 2.26
CA GLY A 121 -5.22 -3.20 1.46
C GLY A 121 -4.11 -4.16 1.87
N ILE A 122 -3.89 -4.31 3.18
CA ILE A 122 -2.92 -5.27 3.75
C ILE A 122 -3.30 -6.70 3.36
N ALA A 123 -4.58 -7.08 3.49
CA ALA A 123 -5.05 -8.41 3.14
C ALA A 123 -4.80 -8.74 1.64
N ARG A 124 -5.00 -7.78 0.73
CA ARG A 124 -4.66 -7.97 -0.69
C ARG A 124 -3.17 -8.20 -0.91
N TYR A 125 -2.32 -7.45 -0.21
CA TYR A 125 -0.87 -7.64 -0.28
C TYR A 125 -0.46 -9.01 0.26
N GLN A 126 -1.02 -9.43 1.42
CA GLN A 126 -0.79 -10.75 2.00
C GLN A 126 -1.23 -11.87 1.06
N ALA A 127 -2.40 -11.76 0.42
CA ALA A 127 -2.87 -12.74 -0.56
C ALA A 127 -1.91 -12.90 -1.75
N ARG A 128 -1.29 -11.81 -2.22
CA ARG A 128 -0.25 -11.87 -3.27
C ARG A 128 1.01 -12.60 -2.80
N ILE A 129 1.46 -12.32 -1.57
CA ILE A 129 2.61 -13.03 -0.98
C ILE A 129 2.28 -14.51 -0.82
N ALA A 130 1.12 -14.84 -0.24
CA ALA A 130 0.70 -16.22 -0.02
C ALA A 130 0.63 -17.02 -1.33
N HIS A 131 0.15 -16.40 -2.41
CA HIS A 131 0.10 -17.04 -3.73
C HIS A 131 1.49 -17.40 -4.29
N ALA A 132 2.54 -16.71 -3.87
CA ALA A 132 3.92 -16.97 -4.29
C ALA A 132 4.64 -18.00 -3.40
N ILE A 133 4.02 -18.45 -2.30
CA ILE A 133 4.61 -19.38 -1.32
C ILE A 133 3.97 -20.76 -1.46
N PRO A 134 4.71 -21.82 -1.85
CA PRO A 134 4.17 -23.17 -2.04
C PRO A 134 4.12 -23.94 -0.71
N ALA A 135 3.38 -23.46 0.29
CA ALA A 135 3.29 -24.07 1.61
C ALA A 135 1.84 -24.08 2.13
N ASP A 136 1.50 -25.06 2.97
CA ASP A 136 0.15 -25.19 3.56
C ASP A 136 -0.17 -24.03 4.52
N ASP A 137 0.86 -23.42 5.11
CA ASP A 137 0.80 -22.27 6.00
C ASP A 137 1.13 -20.92 5.30
N ALA A 138 0.97 -20.84 3.97
CA ALA A 138 1.31 -19.68 3.16
C ALA A 138 0.67 -18.37 3.65
N ASP A 139 -0.59 -18.41 4.08
CA ASP A 139 -1.29 -17.24 4.62
C ASP A 139 -0.63 -16.71 5.90
N LEU A 140 -0.22 -17.61 6.81
CA LEU A 140 0.48 -17.22 8.04
C LEU A 140 1.87 -16.65 7.73
N ARG A 141 2.61 -17.25 6.81
CA ARG A 141 3.92 -16.76 6.35
C ARG A 141 3.79 -15.38 5.72
N ALA A 142 2.81 -15.19 4.86
CA ALA A 142 2.51 -13.89 4.24
C ALA A 142 2.15 -12.81 5.28
N ALA A 143 1.39 -13.19 6.31
CA ALA A 143 1.05 -12.29 7.41
C ALA A 143 2.31 -11.89 8.21
N ILE A 144 3.22 -12.82 8.49
CA ILE A 144 4.50 -12.56 9.18
C ILE A 144 5.39 -11.64 8.33
N ILE A 145 5.56 -11.93 7.04
CA ILE A 145 6.33 -11.09 6.10
C ILE A 145 5.77 -9.66 6.08
N SER A 146 4.45 -9.53 5.99
CA SER A 146 3.77 -8.24 6.02
C SER A 146 4.00 -7.50 7.34
N ALA A 147 3.89 -8.20 8.49
CA ALA A 147 4.13 -7.62 9.81
C ALA A 147 5.56 -7.11 9.97
N ILE A 148 6.56 -7.86 9.50
CA ILE A 148 7.97 -7.45 9.51
C ILE A 148 8.15 -6.18 8.67
N THR A 149 7.60 -6.15 7.46
CA THR A 149 7.70 -4.99 6.55
C THR A 149 7.07 -3.73 7.14
N ILE A 150 5.87 -3.86 7.71
CA ILE A 150 5.18 -2.75 8.37
C ILE A 150 5.95 -2.31 9.62
N GLY A 151 6.36 -3.26 10.45
CA GLY A 151 7.11 -3.01 11.69
C GLY A 151 8.40 -2.24 11.45
N LEU A 152 9.19 -2.63 10.45
CA LEU A 152 10.41 -1.92 10.06
C LEU A 152 10.12 -0.49 9.59
N THR A 153 9.10 -0.32 8.74
CA THR A 153 8.68 1.00 8.24
C THR A 153 8.24 1.92 9.39
N VAL A 154 7.40 1.41 10.29
CA VAL A 154 6.92 2.15 11.47
C VAL A 154 8.07 2.50 12.40
N SER A 155 8.93 1.54 12.73
CA SER A 155 10.05 1.74 13.65
C SER A 155 11.05 2.77 13.13
N ARG A 156 11.35 2.74 11.81
CA ARG A 156 12.29 3.67 11.19
C ARG A 156 11.74 5.09 11.07
N HIS A 157 10.51 5.23 10.55
CA HIS A 157 10.01 6.53 10.10
C HIS A 157 9.00 7.17 11.05
N LEU A 158 8.26 6.38 11.83
CA LEU A 158 7.21 6.88 12.72
C LEU A 158 7.70 6.94 14.17
N ILE A 159 8.24 5.84 14.69
CA ILE A 159 8.82 5.77 16.04
C ILE A 159 10.19 6.45 16.07
N LYS A 160 10.92 6.41 14.94
CA LYS A 160 12.29 6.93 14.79
C LYS A 160 13.24 6.30 15.80
N SER A 161 13.16 4.96 15.92
CA SER A 161 14.10 4.20 16.75
C SER A 161 15.54 4.54 16.36
N ASP A 162 16.37 4.97 17.30
CA ASP A 162 17.69 5.55 17.05
C ASP A 162 18.57 4.70 16.14
N VAL A 163 18.59 3.38 16.37
CA VAL A 163 19.39 2.44 15.58
C VAL A 163 18.81 2.27 14.18
N LEU A 164 17.49 2.03 14.07
CA LEU A 164 16.86 1.80 12.76
C LEU A 164 16.76 3.08 11.93
N ALA A 165 16.58 4.24 12.56
CA ALA A 165 16.48 5.51 11.85
C ALA A 165 17.77 5.87 11.11
N THR A 166 18.92 5.48 11.66
CA THR A 166 20.26 5.78 11.12
C THR A 166 20.91 4.62 10.37
N ALA A 167 20.37 3.39 10.50
CA ALA A 167 20.91 2.21 9.85
C ALA A 167 20.94 2.34 8.31
N ASP A 168 22.01 1.87 7.70
CA ASP A 168 22.07 1.70 6.25
C ASP A 168 21.01 0.69 5.80
N PRO A 169 20.09 1.05 4.87
CA PRO A 169 19.09 0.13 4.34
C PRO A 169 19.70 -1.19 3.84
N ALA A 170 20.86 -1.16 3.18
CA ALA A 170 21.52 -2.36 2.69
C ALA A 170 21.95 -3.29 3.84
N GLN A 171 22.34 -2.74 4.98
CA GLN A 171 22.65 -3.55 6.17
C GLN A 171 21.40 -4.23 6.73
N VAL A 172 20.29 -3.51 6.82
CA VAL A 172 19.01 -4.08 7.28
C VAL A 172 18.56 -5.21 6.35
N ILE A 173 18.61 -4.99 5.03
CA ILE A 173 18.23 -6.01 4.03
C ILE A 173 19.13 -7.24 4.13
N ARG A 174 20.43 -7.07 4.32
CA ARG A 174 21.36 -8.21 4.48
C ARG A 174 21.02 -9.09 5.69
N LEU A 175 20.60 -8.49 6.80
CA LEU A 175 20.18 -9.22 8.01
C LEU A 175 18.80 -9.85 7.83
N LEU A 176 17.91 -9.21 7.09
CA LEU A 176 16.53 -9.67 6.87
C LEU A 176 16.45 -10.79 5.82
N ARG A 177 17.33 -10.80 4.83
CA ARG A 177 17.31 -11.73 3.69
C ARG A 177 17.15 -13.20 4.09
N PRO A 178 17.95 -13.79 5.01
CA PRO A 178 17.79 -15.19 5.37
C PRO A 178 16.42 -15.49 5.98
N VAL A 179 15.85 -14.56 6.73
CA VAL A 179 14.51 -14.71 7.32
C VAL A 179 13.43 -14.71 6.24
N MET A 180 13.51 -13.77 5.28
CA MET A 180 12.55 -13.68 4.18
C MET A 180 12.62 -14.90 3.26
N LEU A 181 13.82 -15.38 2.95
CA LEU A 181 14.00 -16.61 2.16
C LEU A 181 13.44 -17.83 2.88
N SER A 182 13.68 -17.98 4.19
CA SER A 182 13.13 -19.07 4.99
C SER A 182 11.59 -19.02 5.10
N LEU A 183 11.00 -17.84 5.07
CA LEU A 183 9.54 -17.70 5.07
C LEU A 183 8.92 -17.96 3.70
N ALA A 184 9.65 -17.65 2.61
CA ALA A 184 9.15 -17.84 1.26
C ALA A 184 9.35 -19.27 0.75
N ASP A 185 10.47 -19.91 1.11
CA ASP A 185 10.75 -21.27 0.72
C ASP A 185 10.19 -22.24 1.78
N ARG A 186 9.82 -23.43 1.37
CA ARG A 186 9.46 -24.53 2.26
C ARG A 186 10.77 -25.17 2.75
N PRO A 187 11.29 -24.85 3.96
CA PRO A 187 12.18 -25.81 4.55
C PRO A 187 11.33 -27.08 4.79
N ASP A 188 11.82 -28.21 4.35
CA ASP A 188 11.31 -29.50 4.79
C ASP A 188 11.47 -29.56 6.32
N TYR A 189 10.55 -28.91 7.04
CA TYR A 189 10.45 -29.08 8.47
C TYR A 189 9.84 -30.47 8.68
N THR A 190 10.68 -31.47 8.58
CA THR A 190 10.45 -32.74 9.23
C THR A 190 10.58 -32.47 10.71
N GLY A 191 9.43 -32.10 11.34
CA GLY A 191 9.35 -31.93 12.78
C GLY A 191 9.95 -33.16 13.50
N PRO A 192 10.41 -32.98 14.73
CA PRO A 192 10.86 -34.12 15.53
C PRO A 192 9.72 -35.13 15.66
N PRO A 193 10.05 -36.43 15.63
CA PRO A 193 9.08 -37.52 15.77
C PRO A 193 8.29 -37.41 17.07
#